data_e2007542a671b640364208f4430c206e
#
_entry.id   e2007542a671b640364208f4430c206e
#
_cell.length_a   1.000
_cell.length_b   1.000
_cell.length_c   1.000
_cell.angle_alpha   90.00
_cell.angle_beta   90.00
_cell.angle_gamma   90.00
#
_symmetry.space_group_name_H-M   'P 1'
#
loop_
_entity.id
_entity.type
_entity.pdbx_description
1 polymer ?
#
loop_
_entity_poly.entity_id
_entity_poly.type
_entity_poly.pdbx_seq_one_letter_code
_entity_poly.pdbx_strand_id
1 'polypeptide(L)'
;NPFRHFDLMGTLCMVLAGVGWAKPVSTDPRNFKNPKAGMALTALAGPVANLLLAYLAMVVWKLLYYWAPVTVGTVFAARFLQYLVMMDVSLAVFNLIPVPPLDGSRVLLAVLPQRIYFGIMKYERVILIIMLAVVWSGFLDGPLTLLNDAVWDLLDLGTGYIDQIAYSMYYASIGTVI
;
A
#
# COMPACT_ATOMS: atom_id res chain seq x y z
N ASN A 1 3.96 -11.90 18.58
CA ASN A 1 2.57 -11.84 19.03
C ASN A 1 1.91 -10.59 18.44
N PRO A 2 0.98 -10.73 17.45
CA PRO A 2 0.35 -9.62 16.77
C PRO A 2 -0.39 -8.67 17.73
N PHE A 3 -0.92 -9.19 18.84
CA PHE A 3 -1.64 -8.39 19.84
C PHE A 3 -0.75 -7.38 20.60
N ARG A 4 0.60 -7.52 20.55
CA ARG A 4 1.50 -6.54 21.15
C ARG A 4 1.60 -5.22 20.36
N HIS A 5 1.15 -5.23 19.11
CA HIS A 5 1.15 -4.02 18.26
C HIS A 5 -0.10 -3.18 18.42
N PHE A 6 -1.17 -3.70 19.05
CA PHE A 6 -2.35 -2.92 19.33
C PHE A 6 -2.07 -1.84 20.37
N ASP A 7 -2.40 -0.60 20.02
CA ASP A 7 -2.51 0.52 20.95
C ASP A 7 -3.98 0.75 21.24
N LEU A 8 -4.36 0.68 22.52
CA LEU A 8 -5.76 0.81 22.93
C LEU A 8 -6.34 2.17 22.54
N MET A 9 -5.56 3.25 22.73
CA MET A 9 -5.97 4.61 22.36
C MET A 9 -6.06 4.76 20.82
N GLY A 10 -5.06 4.26 20.09
CA GLY A 10 -5.08 4.28 18.63
C GLY A 10 -6.26 3.52 18.05
N THR A 11 -6.59 2.37 18.63
CA THR A 11 -7.77 1.56 18.23
C THR A 11 -9.08 2.27 18.56
N LEU A 12 -9.19 2.90 19.74
CA LEU A 12 -10.37 3.65 20.13
C LEU A 12 -10.60 4.88 19.23
N CYS A 13 -9.53 5.62 18.92
CA CYS A 13 -9.58 6.75 17.99
C CYS A 13 -9.98 6.31 16.57
N MET A 14 -9.51 5.13 16.13
CA MET A 14 -9.89 4.57 14.83
C MET A 14 -11.40 4.29 14.74
N VAL A 15 -11.98 3.75 15.82
CA VAL A 15 -13.43 3.46 15.87
C VAL A 15 -14.27 4.73 15.96
N LEU A 16 -13.83 5.74 16.75
CA LEU A 16 -14.60 6.97 17.00
C LEU A 16 -14.39 8.06 15.97
N ALA A 17 -13.17 8.20 15.45
CA ALA A 17 -12.76 9.32 14.61
C ALA A 17 -12.29 8.88 13.20
N GLY A 18 -12.27 7.57 12.92
CA GLY A 18 -11.77 7.05 11.63
C GLY A 18 -10.25 7.14 11.46
N VAL A 19 -9.53 7.65 12.46
CA VAL A 19 -8.06 7.77 12.43
C VAL A 19 -7.50 7.06 13.65
N GLY A 20 -6.56 6.13 13.42
CA GLY A 20 -5.93 5.37 14.48
C GLY A 20 -4.45 5.12 14.21
N TRP A 21 -3.75 4.63 15.22
CA TRP A 21 -2.35 4.24 15.14
C TRP A 21 -2.10 2.95 15.92
N ALA A 22 -1.04 2.26 15.53
CA ALA A 22 -0.53 1.09 16.23
C ALA A 22 0.77 1.43 16.97
N LYS A 23 1.18 0.58 17.90
CA LYS A 23 2.50 0.73 18.54
C LYS A 23 3.60 0.57 17.49
N PRO A 24 4.48 1.57 17.34
CA PRO A 24 5.56 1.50 16.36
C PRO A 24 6.54 0.37 16.72
N VAL A 25 6.98 -0.36 15.71
CA VAL A 25 8.10 -1.29 15.85
C VAL A 25 9.39 -0.48 15.89
N SER A 26 10.04 -0.46 17.05
CA SER A 26 11.32 0.22 17.20
C SER A 26 12.42 -0.58 16.50
N THR A 27 12.93 -0.04 15.39
CA THR A 27 14.10 -0.58 14.70
C THR A 27 15.34 0.17 15.20
N ASP A 28 16.32 -0.54 15.79
CA ASP A 28 17.57 0.06 16.23
C ASP A 28 18.57 0.13 15.06
N PRO A 29 18.94 1.35 14.60
CA PRO A 29 19.88 1.54 13.50
C PRO A 29 21.26 0.92 13.76
N ARG A 30 21.63 0.73 15.03
CA ARG A 30 22.92 0.15 15.44
C ARG A 30 23.07 -1.33 15.08
N ASN A 31 21.96 -2.02 14.87
CA ASN A 31 21.97 -3.44 14.47
C ASN A 31 22.32 -3.66 12.99
N PHE A 32 22.41 -2.61 12.19
CA PHE A 32 22.75 -2.71 10.78
C PHE A 32 24.24 -2.40 10.54
N LYS A 33 24.88 -3.19 9.65
CA LYS A 33 26.25 -2.90 9.18
C LYS A 33 26.36 -1.51 8.56
N ASN A 34 25.31 -1.09 7.84
CA ASN A 34 25.14 0.26 7.33
C ASN A 34 23.79 0.80 7.82
N PRO A 35 23.78 1.62 8.88
CA PRO A 35 22.55 2.12 9.50
C PRO A 35 21.60 2.83 8.54
N LYS A 36 22.12 3.66 7.62
CA LYS A 36 21.30 4.40 6.67
C LYS A 36 20.63 3.47 5.66
N ALA A 37 21.39 2.59 5.03
CA ALA A 37 20.86 1.63 4.07
C ALA A 37 19.89 0.64 4.73
N GLY A 38 20.20 0.18 5.96
CA GLY A 38 19.34 -0.70 6.73
C GLY A 38 17.99 -0.06 7.05
N MET A 39 17.99 1.19 7.49
CA MET A 39 16.76 1.93 7.79
C MET A 39 15.94 2.22 6.53
N ALA A 40 16.58 2.56 5.41
CA ALA A 40 15.89 2.75 4.12
C ALA A 40 15.25 1.45 3.62
N LEU A 41 15.98 0.33 3.70
CA LEU A 41 15.47 -0.97 3.28
C LEU A 41 14.29 -1.42 4.16
N THR A 42 14.37 -1.19 5.47
CA THR A 42 13.26 -1.47 6.40
C THR A 42 12.03 -0.63 6.06
N ALA A 43 12.23 0.65 5.73
CA ALA A 43 11.14 1.54 5.33
C ALA A 43 10.49 1.12 4.00
N LEU A 44 11.27 0.66 3.03
CA LEU A 44 10.75 0.15 1.75
C LEU A 44 9.99 -1.18 1.89
N ALA A 45 10.30 -1.97 2.92
CA ALA A 45 9.67 -3.29 3.11
C ALA A 45 8.14 -3.19 3.25
N GLY A 46 7.62 -2.14 3.92
CA GLY A 46 6.18 -1.90 4.05
C GLY A 46 5.48 -1.71 2.69
N PRO A 47 5.82 -0.66 1.95
CA PRO A 47 5.25 -0.42 0.62
C PRO A 47 5.41 -1.60 -0.34
N VAL A 48 6.57 -2.27 -0.34
CA VAL A 48 6.80 -3.46 -1.18
C VAL A 48 5.89 -4.61 -0.77
N ALA A 49 5.71 -4.86 0.52
CA ALA A 49 4.80 -5.90 1.01
C ALA A 49 3.34 -5.62 0.60
N ASN A 50 2.90 -4.37 0.69
CA ASN A 50 1.57 -3.96 0.24
C ASN A 50 1.40 -4.17 -1.27
N LEU A 51 2.38 -3.78 -2.09
CA LEU A 51 2.31 -4.02 -3.54
C LEU A 51 2.30 -5.50 -3.90
N LEU A 52 3.07 -6.34 -3.20
CA LEU A 52 3.04 -7.78 -3.39
C LEU A 52 1.68 -8.38 -3.00
N LEU A 53 1.11 -7.93 -1.87
CA LEU A 53 -0.21 -8.37 -1.44
C LEU A 53 -1.30 -7.92 -2.42
N ALA A 54 -1.23 -6.67 -2.91
CA ALA A 54 -2.12 -6.16 -3.93
C ALA A 54 -2.06 -6.99 -5.21
N TYR A 55 -0.85 -7.33 -5.68
CA TYR A 55 -0.65 -8.19 -6.86
C TYR A 55 -1.29 -9.57 -6.66
N LEU A 56 -1.02 -10.23 -5.54
CA LEU A 56 -1.59 -11.55 -5.24
C LEU A 56 -3.12 -11.48 -5.12
N ALA A 57 -3.65 -10.45 -4.46
CA ALA A 57 -5.08 -10.24 -4.33
C ALA A 57 -5.73 -9.99 -5.70
N MET A 58 -5.10 -9.24 -6.61
CA MET A 58 -5.58 -9.00 -7.97
C MET A 58 -5.60 -10.29 -8.79
N VAL A 59 -4.56 -11.13 -8.68
CA VAL A 59 -4.54 -12.45 -9.32
C VAL A 59 -5.74 -13.30 -8.86
N VAL A 60 -5.96 -13.40 -7.54
CA VAL A 60 -7.07 -14.19 -6.99
C VAL A 60 -8.42 -13.58 -7.40
N TRP A 61 -8.54 -12.25 -7.38
CA TRP A 61 -9.74 -11.56 -7.83
C TRP A 61 -10.09 -11.87 -9.28
N LYS A 62 -9.12 -11.78 -10.22
CA LYS A 62 -9.33 -12.12 -11.63
C LYS A 62 -9.69 -13.60 -11.82
N LEU A 63 -9.03 -14.51 -11.07
CA LEU A 63 -9.38 -15.94 -11.11
C LEU A 63 -10.83 -16.19 -10.66
N LEU A 64 -11.26 -15.56 -9.58
CA LEU A 64 -12.65 -15.66 -9.12
C LEU A 64 -13.62 -15.05 -10.16
N TYR A 65 -13.26 -13.90 -10.73
CA TYR A 65 -14.09 -13.20 -11.71
C TYR A 65 -14.37 -14.03 -12.97
N TYR A 66 -13.37 -14.72 -13.50
CA TYR A 66 -13.51 -15.47 -14.76
C TYR A 66 -13.98 -16.91 -14.59
N TRP A 67 -13.63 -17.58 -13.50
CA TRP A 67 -13.88 -19.04 -13.38
C TRP A 67 -14.80 -19.44 -12.23
N ALA A 68 -15.04 -18.58 -11.26
CA ALA A 68 -15.89 -18.95 -10.14
C ALA A 68 -17.38 -18.84 -10.51
N PRO A 69 -18.26 -19.75 -10.03
CA PRO A 69 -19.69 -19.62 -10.20
C PRO A 69 -20.20 -18.36 -9.49
N VAL A 70 -21.17 -17.68 -10.11
CA VAL A 70 -21.77 -16.47 -9.53
C VAL A 70 -22.67 -16.85 -8.37
N THR A 71 -22.16 -16.74 -7.17
CA THR A 71 -22.87 -16.95 -5.91
C THR A 71 -22.71 -15.72 -5.01
N VAL A 72 -23.55 -15.59 -3.99
CA VAL A 72 -23.41 -14.51 -2.99
C VAL A 72 -22.01 -14.50 -2.37
N GLY A 73 -21.48 -15.68 -2.07
CA GLY A 73 -20.15 -15.84 -1.49
C GLY A 73 -19.03 -15.38 -2.43
N THR A 74 -19.07 -15.77 -3.69
CA THR A 74 -18.04 -15.39 -4.68
C THR A 74 -18.08 -13.91 -5.01
N VAL A 75 -19.28 -13.30 -5.11
CA VAL A 75 -19.43 -11.87 -5.30
C VAL A 75 -18.86 -11.09 -4.10
N PHE A 76 -19.17 -11.54 -2.88
CA PHE A 76 -18.62 -10.91 -1.68
C PHE A 76 -17.09 -11.04 -1.62
N ALA A 77 -16.55 -12.23 -1.89
CA ALA A 77 -15.10 -12.45 -1.93
C ALA A 77 -14.41 -11.58 -3.00
N ALA A 78 -14.99 -11.49 -4.20
CA ALA A 78 -14.44 -10.65 -5.25
C ALA A 78 -14.43 -9.17 -4.87
N ARG A 79 -15.50 -8.65 -4.24
CA ARG A 79 -15.55 -7.28 -3.73
C ARG A 79 -14.53 -7.04 -2.63
N PHE A 80 -14.40 -7.98 -1.69
CA PHE A 80 -13.40 -7.89 -0.64
C PHE A 80 -11.99 -7.79 -1.22
N LEU A 81 -11.64 -8.66 -2.18
CA LEU A 81 -10.32 -8.63 -2.83
C LEU A 81 -10.09 -7.34 -3.61
N GLN A 82 -11.10 -6.83 -4.30
CA GLN A 82 -11.00 -5.55 -5.01
C GLN A 82 -10.68 -4.40 -4.04
N TYR A 83 -11.40 -4.31 -2.91
CA TYR A 83 -11.10 -3.31 -1.89
C TYR A 83 -9.73 -3.52 -1.25
N LEU A 84 -9.30 -4.76 -1.05
CA LEU A 84 -7.96 -5.08 -0.53
C LEU A 84 -6.88 -4.54 -1.48
N VAL A 85 -7.00 -4.78 -2.79
CA VAL A 85 -6.07 -4.22 -3.79
C VAL A 85 -6.02 -2.71 -3.71
N MET A 86 -7.19 -2.05 -3.69
CA MET A 86 -7.27 -0.58 -3.60
C MET A 86 -6.59 -0.04 -2.35
N MET A 87 -6.84 -0.65 -1.19
CA MET A 87 -6.25 -0.23 0.07
C MET A 87 -4.73 -0.44 0.09
N ASP A 88 -4.25 -1.59 -0.35
CA ASP A 88 -2.82 -1.90 -0.36
C ASP A 88 -2.04 -0.99 -1.33
N VAL A 89 -2.60 -0.73 -2.52
CA VAL A 89 -2.02 0.24 -3.47
C VAL A 89 -1.97 1.63 -2.84
N SER A 90 -3.07 2.10 -2.25
CA SER A 90 -3.14 3.42 -1.62
C SER A 90 -2.18 3.54 -0.44
N LEU A 91 -2.05 2.51 0.38
CA LEU A 91 -1.08 2.48 1.49
C LEU A 91 0.37 2.49 0.98
N ALA A 92 0.67 1.74 -0.09
CA ALA A 92 2.00 1.73 -0.68
C ALA A 92 2.36 3.11 -1.25
N VAL A 93 1.49 3.70 -2.06
CA VAL A 93 1.68 5.03 -2.66
C VAL A 93 1.83 6.10 -1.59
N PHE A 94 0.94 6.11 -0.60
CA PHE A 94 0.99 7.10 0.49
C PHE A 94 2.28 6.98 1.31
N ASN A 95 2.69 5.76 1.67
CA ASN A 95 3.91 5.54 2.44
C ASN A 95 5.20 5.85 1.65
N LEU A 96 5.15 5.86 0.32
CA LEU A 96 6.29 6.25 -0.52
C LEU A 96 6.47 7.76 -0.66
N ILE A 97 5.52 8.59 -0.19
CA ILE A 97 5.68 10.05 -0.19
C ILE A 97 6.92 10.41 0.64
N PRO A 98 7.86 11.23 0.09
CA PRO A 98 9.13 11.54 0.75
C PRO A 98 9.00 12.63 1.82
N VAL A 99 7.99 12.54 2.68
CA VAL A 99 7.68 13.50 3.76
C VAL A 99 7.61 12.76 5.09
N PRO A 100 8.37 13.19 6.14
CA PRO A 100 8.22 12.64 7.48
C PRO A 100 6.79 12.80 8.03
N PRO A 101 6.26 11.81 8.75
CA PRO A 101 6.89 10.59 9.26
C PRO A 101 6.77 9.36 8.34
N LEU A 102 6.39 9.53 7.07
CA LEU A 102 6.16 8.43 6.14
C LEU A 102 7.46 7.69 5.77
N ASP A 103 7.33 6.42 5.40
CA ASP A 103 8.47 5.54 5.11
C ASP A 103 9.33 6.04 3.93
N GLY A 104 8.71 6.65 2.92
CA GLY A 104 9.42 7.26 1.79
C GLY A 104 10.41 8.36 2.20
N SER A 105 10.14 9.06 3.31
CA SER A 105 11.10 10.04 3.85
C SER A 105 12.40 9.40 4.30
N ARG A 106 12.35 8.21 4.89
CA ARG A 106 13.55 7.48 5.35
C ARG A 106 14.43 7.05 4.20
N VAL A 107 13.81 6.70 3.06
CA VAL A 107 14.53 6.39 1.82
C VAL A 107 15.24 7.63 1.29
N LEU A 108 14.54 8.76 1.20
CA LEU A 108 15.13 10.03 0.78
C LEU A 108 16.24 10.47 1.75
N LEU A 109 16.01 10.39 3.05
CA LEU A 109 16.94 10.80 4.09
C LEU A 109 18.19 9.92 4.14
N ALA A 110 18.15 8.67 3.68
CA ALA A 110 19.32 7.79 3.60
C ALA A 110 20.37 8.32 2.60
N VAL A 111 19.96 9.05 1.57
CA VAL A 111 20.83 9.64 0.55
C VAL A 111 21.37 11.00 1.00
N LEU A 112 20.69 11.68 1.94
CA LEU A 112 21.04 13.02 2.36
C LEU A 112 22.20 13.05 3.37
N PRO A 113 22.99 14.16 3.42
CA PRO A 113 23.98 14.40 4.46
C PRO A 113 23.35 14.41 5.85
N GLN A 114 24.09 13.92 6.85
CA GLN A 114 23.59 13.80 8.24
C GLN A 114 23.04 15.11 8.81
N ARG A 115 23.64 16.25 8.46
CA ARG A 115 23.20 17.57 8.95
C ARG A 115 21.77 17.89 8.53
N ILE A 116 21.41 17.57 7.28
CA ILE A 116 20.07 17.79 6.72
C ILE A 116 19.10 16.80 7.36
N TYR A 117 19.49 15.54 7.50
CA TYR A 117 18.72 14.51 8.18
C TYR A 117 18.24 14.95 9.56
N PHE A 118 19.18 15.31 10.44
CA PHE A 118 18.84 15.73 11.81
C PHE A 118 18.04 17.05 11.83
N GLY A 119 18.29 17.94 10.90
CA GLY A 119 17.52 19.19 10.74
C GLY A 119 16.04 18.93 10.47
N ILE A 120 15.73 18.02 9.56
CA ILE A 120 14.35 17.67 9.19
C ILE A 120 13.67 16.87 10.32
N MET A 121 14.35 15.88 10.88
CA MET A 121 13.81 15.04 11.96
C MET A 121 13.45 15.84 13.22
N LYS A 122 14.13 16.94 13.49
CA LYS A 122 13.79 17.84 14.60
C LYS A 122 12.37 18.40 14.49
N TYR A 123 11.87 18.58 13.27
CA TYR A 123 10.55 19.15 12.99
C TYR A 123 9.51 18.10 12.57
N GLU A 124 9.80 16.82 12.75
CA GLU A 124 8.93 15.71 12.35
C GLU A 124 7.47 15.88 12.81
N ARG A 125 7.24 16.30 14.07
CA ARG A 125 5.90 16.53 14.61
C ARG A 125 5.17 17.68 13.94
N VAL A 126 5.88 18.76 13.62
CA VAL A 126 5.31 19.92 12.92
C VAL A 126 4.96 19.54 11.48
N ILE A 127 5.85 18.82 10.81
CA ILE A 127 5.66 18.30 9.46
C ILE A 127 4.44 17.37 9.42
N LEU A 128 4.29 16.49 10.42
CA LEU A 128 3.11 15.61 10.54
C LEU A 128 1.81 16.41 10.61
N ILE A 129 1.76 17.47 11.46
CA ILE A 129 0.55 18.30 11.60
C ILE A 129 0.22 19.01 10.29
N ILE A 130 1.24 19.58 9.63
CA ILE A 130 1.06 20.23 8.32
C ILE A 130 0.57 19.22 7.28
N MET A 131 1.17 18.03 7.24
CA MET A 131 0.79 16.97 6.32
C MET A 131 -0.67 16.53 6.54
N LEU A 132 -1.11 16.35 7.79
CA LEU A 132 -2.51 16.04 8.11
C LEU A 132 -3.46 17.14 7.64
N ALA A 133 -3.09 18.43 7.81
CA ALA A 133 -3.88 19.54 7.32
C ALA A 133 -3.96 19.55 5.77
N VAL A 134 -2.86 19.24 5.08
CA VAL A 134 -2.78 19.15 3.62
C VAL A 134 -3.61 17.98 3.10
N VAL A 135 -3.56 16.81 3.76
CA VAL A 135 -4.42 15.66 3.42
C VAL A 135 -5.89 16.02 3.62
N TRP A 136 -6.22 16.65 4.74
CA TRP A 136 -7.62 17.04 5.02
C TRP A 136 -8.15 18.14 4.09
N SER A 137 -7.30 18.99 3.56
CA SER A 137 -7.70 20.00 2.56
C SER A 137 -8.07 19.40 1.19
N GLY A 138 -7.80 18.12 0.94
CA GLY A 138 -7.98 17.47 -0.36
C GLY A 138 -6.92 17.85 -1.41
N PHE A 139 -5.90 18.63 -1.03
CA PHE A 139 -4.86 19.09 -1.97
C PHE A 139 -4.08 17.93 -2.60
N LEU A 140 -3.94 16.83 -1.87
CA LEU A 140 -3.22 15.64 -2.35
C LEU A 140 -4.11 14.67 -3.14
N ASP A 141 -5.43 14.86 -3.19
CA ASP A 141 -6.33 13.90 -3.82
C ASP A 141 -6.01 13.68 -5.30
N GLY A 142 -5.79 14.74 -6.06
CA GLY A 142 -5.42 14.64 -7.48
C GLY A 142 -4.11 13.88 -7.71
N PRO A 143 -2.98 14.30 -7.13
CA PRO A 143 -1.71 13.59 -7.22
C PRO A 143 -1.76 12.15 -6.73
N LEU A 144 -2.46 11.88 -5.61
CA LEU A 144 -2.59 10.53 -5.08
C LEU A 144 -3.43 9.63 -5.98
N THR A 145 -4.54 10.14 -6.52
CA THR A 145 -5.36 9.40 -7.48
C THR A 145 -4.55 9.03 -8.72
N LEU A 146 -3.83 9.98 -9.30
CA LEU A 146 -2.99 9.71 -10.47
C LEU A 146 -1.92 8.64 -10.22
N LEU A 147 -1.27 8.67 -9.05
CA LEU A 147 -0.29 7.65 -8.67
C LEU A 147 -0.95 6.30 -8.40
N ASN A 148 -2.10 6.28 -7.72
CA ASN A 148 -2.86 5.06 -7.48
C ASN A 148 -3.30 4.41 -8.79
N ASP A 149 -3.82 5.20 -9.73
CA ASP A 149 -4.25 4.72 -11.06
C ASP A 149 -3.05 4.15 -11.83
N ALA A 150 -1.91 4.84 -11.84
CA ALA A 150 -0.71 4.35 -12.50
C ALA A 150 -0.20 3.02 -11.91
N VAL A 151 -0.23 2.86 -10.58
CA VAL A 151 0.14 1.60 -9.92
C VAL A 151 -0.89 0.51 -10.20
N TRP A 152 -2.18 0.86 -10.18
CA TRP A 152 -3.25 -0.06 -10.55
C TRP A 152 -3.06 -0.59 -11.97
N ASP A 153 -2.83 0.29 -12.95
CA ASP A 153 -2.61 -0.07 -14.35
C ASP A 153 -1.37 -0.97 -14.51
N LEU A 154 -0.31 -0.70 -13.75
CA LEU A 154 0.88 -1.55 -13.74
C LEU A 154 0.59 -2.96 -13.20
N LEU A 155 -0.19 -3.07 -12.13
CA LEU A 155 -0.63 -4.36 -11.58
C LEU A 155 -1.56 -5.08 -12.55
N ASP A 156 -2.48 -4.35 -13.19
CA ASP A 156 -3.39 -4.91 -14.18
C ASP A 156 -2.64 -5.44 -15.40
N LEU A 157 -1.66 -4.69 -15.90
CA LEU A 157 -0.75 -5.14 -16.96
C LEU A 157 0.03 -6.39 -16.54
N GLY A 158 0.55 -6.42 -15.31
CA GLY A 158 1.28 -7.56 -14.75
C GLY A 158 0.43 -8.82 -14.57
N THR A 159 -0.88 -8.68 -14.45
CA THR A 159 -1.85 -9.78 -14.34
C THR A 159 -2.65 -10.03 -15.63
N GLY A 160 -2.38 -9.30 -16.70
CA GLY A 160 -3.07 -9.34 -17.97
C GLY A 160 -3.01 -10.69 -18.70
N TYR A 161 -2.04 -11.54 -18.35
CA TYR A 161 -1.99 -12.92 -18.86
C TYR A 161 -3.21 -13.75 -18.44
N ILE A 162 -3.84 -13.44 -17.31
CA ILE A 162 -5.06 -14.11 -16.83
C ILE A 162 -6.24 -13.75 -17.77
N ASP A 163 -6.35 -12.47 -18.13
CA ASP A 163 -7.37 -11.97 -19.04
C ASP A 163 -7.23 -12.62 -20.41
N GLN A 164 -5.99 -12.71 -20.93
CA GLN A 164 -5.70 -13.35 -22.21
C GLN A 164 -6.08 -14.85 -22.22
N ILE A 165 -5.77 -15.57 -21.14
CA ILE A 165 -6.17 -16.99 -20.99
C ILE A 165 -7.68 -17.11 -20.96
N ALA A 166 -8.39 -16.29 -20.19
CA ALA A 166 -9.84 -16.32 -20.09
C ALA A 166 -10.51 -16.05 -21.45
N TYR A 167 -10.05 -15.02 -22.16
CA TYR A 167 -10.56 -14.71 -23.51
C TYR A 167 -10.26 -15.83 -24.51
N SER A 168 -9.07 -16.41 -24.52
CA SER A 168 -8.73 -17.51 -25.43
C SER A 168 -9.62 -18.74 -25.20
N MET A 169 -9.90 -19.07 -23.94
CA MET A 169 -10.82 -20.18 -23.61
C MET A 169 -12.26 -19.88 -24.03
N TYR A 170 -12.72 -18.64 -23.84
CA TYR A 170 -14.04 -18.20 -24.25
C TYR A 170 -14.24 -18.31 -25.80
N TYR A 171 -13.27 -17.80 -26.58
CA TYR A 171 -13.36 -17.88 -28.06
C TYR A 171 -13.20 -19.30 -28.57
N ALA A 172 -12.38 -20.15 -27.93
CA ALA A 172 -12.28 -21.56 -28.28
C ALA A 172 -13.61 -22.29 -28.07
N SER A 173 -14.35 -21.96 -27.02
CA SER A 173 -15.64 -22.57 -26.72
C SER A 173 -16.74 -22.19 -27.74
N ILE A 174 -16.68 -20.99 -28.31
CA ILE A 174 -17.64 -20.53 -29.34
C ILE A 174 -17.29 -21.11 -30.71
N GLY A 175 -16.00 -21.20 -31.06
CA GLY A 175 -15.52 -21.72 -32.33
C GLY A 175 -15.76 -23.22 -32.52
N THR A 176 -16.04 -23.97 -31.45
CA THR A 176 -16.42 -25.40 -31.53
C THR A 176 -17.92 -25.64 -31.70
N VAL A 177 -18.73 -24.57 -31.72
CA VAL A 177 -20.20 -24.66 -31.85
C VAL A 177 -20.69 -24.34 -33.30
N ILE A 178 -19.75 -23.96 -34.17
CA ILE A 178 -20.02 -23.72 -35.63
C ILE A 178 -19.39 -24.84 -36.42
#